data_a020c246c48776c2e5040164c88e5636
#
_entry.id   a020c246c48776c2e5040164c88e5636
#
_cell.length_a   1.000
_cell.length_b   1.000
_cell.length_c   1.000
_cell.angle_alpha   90.00
_cell.angle_beta   90.00
_cell.angle_gamma   90.00
#
_symmetry.space_group_name_H-M   'P 1'
#
loop_
_entity.id
_entity.type
_entity.pdbx_description
1 polymer ?
#
loop_
_entity_poly.entity_id
_entity_poly.type
_entity_poly.pdbx_seq_one_letter_code
_entity_poly.pdbx_strand_id
1 'polypeptide(L)'
;CNSVAIHVRQGDYVDLGICLGTTYYENAIKKMEQETCNVCYFVFSDDIEYAKELFKNQSGRFEYVQYEALNPTIEDFFIMKECKHMIMANSSFSWWAAWLNKNLNKIVIYPGTNLAASDFYPHQWTMIV
;
A
#
# COMPACT_ATOMS: atom_id res chain seq x y z
N CYS A 1 13.02 12.58 -0.24
CA CYS A 1 11.78 12.29 -0.94
C CYS A 1 10.65 11.98 0.03
N ASN A 2 9.41 12.05 -0.47
CA ASN A 2 8.24 11.65 0.31
C ASN A 2 8.00 10.16 0.12
N SER A 3 8.27 9.38 1.16
CA SER A 3 8.15 7.92 1.11
C SER A 3 6.70 7.49 1.19
N VAL A 4 6.29 6.63 0.26
CA VAL A 4 4.95 6.06 0.22
C VAL A 4 5.08 4.54 0.23
N ALA A 5 4.53 3.89 1.24
CA ALA A 5 4.46 2.43 1.27
C ALA A 5 3.28 1.97 0.42
N ILE A 6 3.51 1.03 -0.48
CA ILE A 6 2.45 0.38 -1.24
C ILE A 6 2.42 -1.08 -0.82
N HIS A 7 1.27 -1.55 -0.35
CA HIS A 7 1.08 -2.94 0.02
C HIS A 7 0.28 -3.67 -1.06
N VAL A 8 0.85 -4.75 -1.58
CA VAL A 8 0.21 -5.60 -2.60
C VAL A 8 0.06 -6.99 -2.02
N ARG A 9 -1.18 -7.36 -1.69
CA ARG A 9 -1.51 -8.66 -1.15
C ARG A 9 -1.93 -9.59 -2.29
N GLN A 10 -1.25 -10.71 -2.45
CA GLN A 10 -1.52 -11.70 -3.48
C GLN A 10 -1.79 -13.07 -2.82
N GLY A 11 -0.89 -14.00 -2.88
CA GLY A 11 -0.95 -15.26 -2.15
C GLY A 11 -2.34 -15.89 -2.12
N ASP A 12 -2.85 -16.14 -0.93
CA ASP A 12 -4.15 -16.75 -0.69
C ASP A 12 -5.33 -15.88 -1.17
N TYR A 13 -5.14 -14.57 -1.37
CA TYR A 13 -6.19 -13.69 -1.90
C TYR A 13 -6.55 -14.01 -3.34
N VAL A 14 -5.61 -14.56 -4.12
CA VAL A 14 -5.91 -15.03 -5.49
C VAL A 14 -6.96 -16.12 -5.46
N ASP A 15 -6.79 -17.10 -4.57
CA ASP A 15 -7.70 -18.23 -4.44
C ASP A 15 -9.07 -17.79 -3.93
N LEU A 16 -9.11 -16.74 -3.10
CA LEU A 16 -10.36 -16.19 -2.57
C LEU A 16 -11.04 -15.22 -3.54
N GLY A 17 -10.39 -14.85 -4.64
CA GLY A 17 -10.94 -13.92 -5.62
C GLY A 17 -11.06 -12.48 -5.10
N ILE A 18 -10.26 -12.08 -4.12
CA ILE A 18 -10.33 -10.76 -3.48
C ILE A 18 -9.09 -9.91 -3.73
N CYS A 19 -8.27 -10.28 -4.70
CA CYS A 19 -7.12 -9.47 -5.09
C CYS A 19 -7.56 -8.16 -5.74
N LEU A 20 -6.84 -7.11 -5.41
CA LEU A 20 -7.04 -5.80 -6.02
C LEU A 20 -6.40 -5.77 -7.40
N GLY A 21 -7.10 -5.19 -8.35
CA GLY A 21 -6.60 -5.08 -9.73
C GLY A 21 -5.69 -3.89 -9.95
N THR A 22 -5.12 -3.85 -11.15
CA THR A 22 -4.21 -2.78 -11.58
C THR A 22 -4.86 -1.40 -11.47
N THR A 23 -6.14 -1.30 -11.80
CA THR A 23 -6.87 -0.02 -11.82
C THR A 23 -6.85 0.68 -10.46
N TYR A 24 -7.03 -0.08 -9.37
CA TYR A 24 -6.97 0.51 -8.03
C TYR A 24 -5.61 1.17 -7.78
N TYR A 25 -4.52 0.43 -8.04
CA TYR A 25 -3.18 0.94 -7.78
C TYR A 25 -2.81 2.11 -8.68
N GLU A 26 -3.22 2.08 -9.95
CA GLU A 26 -3.00 3.20 -10.87
C GLU A 26 -3.69 4.45 -10.37
N ASN A 27 -4.95 4.34 -9.96
CA ASN A 27 -5.72 5.48 -9.46
C ASN A 27 -5.18 5.98 -8.12
N ALA A 28 -4.73 5.07 -7.25
CA ALA A 28 -4.13 5.43 -5.98
C ALA A 28 -2.83 6.20 -6.17
N ILE A 29 -1.99 5.77 -7.10
CA ILE A 29 -0.74 6.46 -7.43
C ILE A 29 -1.03 7.86 -7.97
N LYS A 30 -2.00 7.99 -8.88
CA LYS A 30 -2.41 9.30 -9.41
C LYS A 30 -2.86 10.23 -8.29
N LYS A 31 -3.68 9.72 -7.37
CA LYS A 31 -4.18 10.52 -6.25
C LYS A 31 -3.04 10.95 -5.35
N MET A 32 -2.12 10.05 -5.04
CA MET A 32 -0.97 10.37 -4.20
C MET A 32 -0.12 11.47 -4.83
N GLU A 33 0.10 11.41 -6.13
CA GLU A 33 0.91 12.40 -6.85
C GLU A 33 0.21 13.75 -6.99
N GLN A 34 -1.11 13.79 -6.88
CA GLN A 34 -1.88 15.03 -6.80
C GLN A 34 -1.75 15.70 -5.42
N GLU A 35 -1.61 14.89 -4.36
CA GLU A 35 -1.60 15.37 -2.98
C GLU A 35 -0.19 15.72 -2.48
N THR A 36 0.84 15.12 -3.06
CA THR A 36 2.22 15.36 -2.65
C THR A 36 3.17 15.19 -3.85
N CYS A 37 4.36 15.74 -3.73
CA CYS A 37 5.35 15.71 -4.80
C CYS A 37 6.62 15.00 -4.32
N ASN A 38 7.53 14.74 -5.27
CA ASN A 38 8.84 14.12 -5.00
C ASN A 38 8.67 12.78 -4.27
N VAL A 39 7.84 11.89 -4.83
CA VAL A 39 7.43 10.65 -4.19
C VAL A 39 8.39 9.52 -4.52
N CYS A 40 8.73 8.73 -3.49
CA CYS A 40 9.43 7.45 -3.64
C CYS A 40 8.51 6.36 -3.12
N TYR A 41 8.23 5.36 -3.94
CA TYR A 41 7.36 4.25 -3.57
C TYR A 41 8.17 3.06 -3.08
N PHE A 42 7.80 2.54 -1.91
CA PHE A 42 8.37 1.32 -1.34
C PHE A 42 7.29 0.25 -1.38
N VAL A 43 7.51 -0.76 -2.21
CA VAL A 43 6.50 -1.80 -2.49
C VAL A 43 6.75 -3.01 -1.63
N PHE A 44 5.74 -3.40 -0.86
CA PHE A 44 5.73 -4.57 0.01
C PHE A 44 4.72 -5.57 -0.52
N SER A 45 5.13 -6.79 -0.73
CA SER A 45 4.24 -7.82 -1.26
C SER A 45 4.67 -9.20 -0.82
N ASP A 46 3.71 -10.11 -0.70
CA ASP A 46 3.97 -11.54 -0.55
C ASP A 46 4.32 -12.19 -1.91
N ASP A 47 4.19 -11.43 -3.00
CA ASP A 47 4.61 -11.87 -4.34
C ASP A 47 5.26 -10.68 -5.06
N ILE A 48 6.56 -10.54 -4.89
CA ILE A 48 7.32 -9.41 -5.43
C ILE A 48 7.35 -9.43 -6.96
N GLU A 49 7.42 -10.60 -7.57
CA GLU A 49 7.43 -10.69 -9.05
C GLU A 49 6.12 -10.19 -9.65
N TYR A 50 5.00 -10.51 -9.01
CA TYR A 50 3.71 -9.96 -9.41
C TYR A 50 3.68 -8.45 -9.24
N ALA A 51 4.20 -7.94 -8.13
CA ALA A 51 4.23 -6.49 -7.87
C ALA A 51 5.08 -5.75 -8.91
N LYS A 52 6.23 -6.31 -9.29
CA LYS A 52 7.07 -5.73 -10.35
C LYS A 52 6.33 -5.64 -11.68
N GLU A 53 5.60 -6.69 -12.02
CA GLU A 53 4.79 -6.71 -13.24
C GLU A 53 3.66 -5.67 -13.18
N LEU A 54 3.05 -5.53 -12.01
CA LEU A 54 1.94 -4.60 -11.79
C LEU A 54 2.34 -3.14 -12.03
N PHE A 55 3.55 -2.77 -11.64
CA PHE A 55 4.03 -1.38 -11.71
C PHE A 55 5.03 -1.12 -12.83
N LYS A 56 5.28 -2.07 -13.71
CA LYS A 56 6.34 -1.96 -14.74
C LYS A 56 6.15 -0.77 -15.68
N ASN A 57 4.92 -0.34 -15.91
CA ASN A 57 4.59 0.76 -16.80
C ASN A 57 4.40 2.10 -16.08
N GLN A 58 4.58 2.12 -14.77
CA GLN A 58 4.47 3.35 -13.99
C GLN A 58 5.78 4.12 -14.03
N SER A 59 5.70 5.42 -14.28
CA SER A 59 6.84 6.30 -14.13
C SER A 59 7.03 6.65 -12.66
N GLY A 60 8.28 6.87 -12.25
CA GLY A 60 8.58 7.23 -10.88
C GLY A 60 9.60 6.30 -10.25
N ARG A 61 9.84 6.52 -8.97
CA ARG A 61 10.85 5.77 -8.23
C ARG A 61 10.15 4.68 -7.41
N PHE A 62 10.37 3.43 -7.80
CA PHE A 62 9.81 2.25 -7.14
C PHE A 62 10.94 1.40 -6.60
N GLU A 63 10.92 1.17 -5.30
CA GLU A 63 11.82 0.25 -4.61
C GLU A 63 10.99 -0.94 -4.12
N TYR A 64 11.35 -2.14 -4.57
CA TYR A 64 10.67 -3.36 -4.15
C TYR A 64 11.41 -3.93 -2.96
N VAL A 65 10.74 -3.98 -1.81
CA VAL A 65 11.38 -4.34 -0.55
C VAL A 65 11.60 -5.84 -0.50
N GLN A 66 12.86 -6.26 -0.60
CA GLN A 66 13.31 -7.64 -0.51
C GLN A 66 14.54 -7.69 0.37
N TYR A 67 14.54 -8.57 1.36
CA TYR A 67 15.68 -8.76 2.24
C TYR A 67 15.56 -10.11 2.91
N GLU A 68 16.70 -10.63 3.38
CA GLU A 68 16.71 -11.84 4.19
C GLU A 68 16.45 -11.45 5.64
N ALA A 69 15.37 -11.97 6.20
CA ALA A 69 14.97 -11.67 7.57
C ALA A 69 14.42 -12.92 8.23
N LEU A 70 14.58 -12.99 9.56
CA LEU A 70 14.01 -14.07 10.35
C LEU A 70 12.49 -14.04 10.33
N ASN A 71 11.90 -12.85 10.28
CA ASN A 71 10.46 -12.68 10.22
C ASN A 71 10.13 -11.52 9.29
N PRO A 72 10.06 -11.76 7.96
CA PRO A 72 9.81 -10.70 6.98
C PRO A 72 8.51 -9.93 7.23
N THR A 73 7.47 -10.61 7.70
CA THR A 73 6.16 -9.98 7.94
C THR A 73 6.24 -8.89 9.01
N ILE A 74 6.94 -9.17 10.11
CA ILE A 74 7.09 -8.19 11.19
C ILE A 74 7.97 -7.03 10.74
N GLU A 75 9.07 -7.31 10.05
CA GLU A 75 9.98 -6.27 9.59
C GLU A 75 9.33 -5.39 8.52
N ASP A 76 8.57 -5.96 7.59
CA ASP A 76 7.77 -5.20 6.63
C ASP A 76 6.82 -4.24 7.33
N PHE A 77 6.14 -4.73 8.37
CA PHE A 77 5.21 -3.91 9.14
C PHE A 77 5.91 -2.67 9.73
N PHE A 78 7.08 -2.85 10.34
CA PHE A 78 7.81 -1.73 10.92
C PHE A 78 8.29 -0.73 9.88
N ILE A 79 8.74 -1.21 8.72
CA ILE A 79 9.18 -0.32 7.64
C ILE A 79 7.99 0.44 7.05
N MET A 80 6.88 -0.26 6.83
CA MET A 80 5.66 0.37 6.29
C MET A 80 5.18 1.52 7.15
N LYS A 81 5.12 1.32 8.46
CA LYS A 81 4.62 2.38 9.35
C LYS A 81 5.58 3.56 9.49
N GLU A 82 6.84 3.41 9.08
CA GLU A 82 7.81 4.50 9.09
C GLU A 82 7.82 5.33 7.81
N CYS A 83 7.15 4.87 6.75
CA CYS A 83 6.95 5.69 5.56
C CYS A 83 6.04 6.87 5.85
N LYS A 84 6.14 7.94 5.08
CA LYS A 84 5.33 9.14 5.31
C LYS A 84 3.87 8.94 4.98
N HIS A 85 3.60 8.18 3.92
CA HIS A 85 2.25 7.95 3.40
C HIS A 85 2.06 6.48 3.07
N MET A 86 0.81 6.09 2.76
CA MET A 86 0.51 4.69 2.49
C MET A 86 -0.59 4.50 1.47
N ILE A 87 -0.38 3.55 0.56
CA ILE A 87 -1.41 2.98 -0.30
C ILE A 87 -1.65 1.56 0.19
N MET A 88 -2.84 1.33 0.75
CA MET A 88 -3.19 0.07 1.42
C MET A 88 -3.65 -1.00 0.43
N ALA A 89 -3.42 -2.26 0.80
CA ALA A 89 -4.19 -3.37 0.28
C ALA A 89 -5.47 -3.54 1.11
N ASN A 90 -6.34 -4.45 0.70
CA ASN A 90 -7.55 -4.79 1.44
C ASN A 90 -7.24 -5.79 2.56
N SER A 91 -6.34 -5.43 3.47
CA SER A 91 -5.89 -6.30 4.54
C SER A 91 -5.77 -5.54 5.87
N SER A 92 -6.01 -6.25 6.97
CA SER A 92 -5.84 -5.69 8.30
C SER A 92 -4.38 -5.36 8.60
N PHE A 93 -3.44 -6.08 8.01
CA PHE A 93 -2.01 -5.80 8.13
C PHE A 93 -1.68 -4.38 7.64
N SER A 94 -2.16 -4.02 6.44
CA SER A 94 -2.01 -2.67 5.89
C SER A 94 -2.69 -1.64 6.78
N TRP A 95 -3.89 -1.96 7.26
CA TRP A 95 -4.69 -1.06 8.08
C TRP A 95 -3.92 -0.66 9.36
N TRP A 96 -3.35 -1.66 10.06
CA TRP A 96 -2.61 -1.40 11.28
C TRP A 96 -1.33 -0.59 11.01
N ALA A 97 -0.63 -0.86 9.91
CA ALA A 97 0.56 -0.09 9.55
C ALA A 97 0.20 1.38 9.30
N ALA A 98 -0.90 1.63 8.60
CA ALA A 98 -1.36 2.99 8.34
C ALA A 98 -1.85 3.68 9.62
N TRP A 99 -2.57 2.96 10.46
CA TRP A 99 -3.08 3.51 11.73
C TRP A 99 -1.95 3.91 12.67
N LEU A 100 -0.92 3.06 12.79
CA LEU A 100 0.21 3.29 13.69
C LEU A 100 1.26 4.26 13.13
N ASN A 101 1.11 4.70 11.90
CA ASN A 101 1.98 5.71 11.30
C ASN A 101 1.79 7.03 12.04
N LYS A 102 2.89 7.57 12.56
CA LYS A 102 2.88 8.76 13.43
C LYS A 102 3.00 10.07 12.69
N ASN A 103 3.15 10.05 11.36
CA ASN A 103 3.21 11.28 10.58
C ASN A 103 1.87 12.00 10.64
N LEU A 104 1.85 13.20 11.18
CA LEU A 104 0.60 13.98 11.34
C LEU A 104 0.00 14.39 10.01
N ASN A 105 0.82 14.49 8.97
CA ASN A 105 0.39 14.89 7.63
C ASN A 105 0.29 13.69 6.68
N LYS A 106 0.15 12.48 7.21
CA LYS A 106 0.09 11.27 6.38
C LYS A 106 -1.12 11.29 5.47
N ILE A 107 -0.89 10.80 4.25
CA ILE A 107 -1.94 10.55 3.27
C ILE A 107 -2.10 9.04 3.19
N VAL A 108 -3.29 8.54 3.48
CA VAL A 108 -3.60 7.11 3.46
C VAL A 108 -4.70 6.87 2.43
N ILE A 109 -4.42 6.01 1.46
CA ILE A 109 -5.37 5.63 0.42
C ILE A 109 -5.73 4.16 0.65
N TYR A 110 -7.02 3.85 0.62
CA TYR A 110 -7.51 2.50 0.83
C TYR A 110 -8.50 2.11 -0.27
N PRO A 111 -8.64 0.78 -0.53
CA PRO A 111 -9.53 0.32 -1.60
C PRO A 111 -10.99 0.34 -1.14
N GLY A 112 -11.88 0.82 -2.02
CA GLY A 112 -13.31 0.78 -1.78
C GLY A 112 -13.88 -0.60 -2.11
N THR A 113 -13.69 -1.54 -1.21
CA THR A 113 -14.21 -2.90 -1.33
C THR A 113 -15.31 -3.12 -0.31
N ASN A 114 -16.12 -4.16 -0.52
CA ASN A 114 -17.20 -4.51 0.40
C ASN A 114 -16.74 -5.39 1.56
N LEU A 115 -15.43 -5.52 1.76
CA LEU A 115 -14.87 -6.42 2.76
C LEU A 115 -14.84 -5.84 4.17
N ALA A 116 -15.05 -4.53 4.31
CA ALA A 116 -15.04 -3.88 5.60
C ALA A 116 -16.20 -2.89 5.71
N ALA A 117 -16.69 -2.70 6.93
CA ALA A 117 -17.70 -1.69 7.22
C ALA A 117 -17.12 -0.29 6.99
N SER A 118 -17.98 0.66 6.64
CA SER A 118 -17.56 2.04 6.40
C SER A 118 -16.85 2.66 7.60
N ASP A 119 -17.21 2.26 8.81
CA ASP A 119 -16.60 2.76 10.05
C ASP A 119 -15.20 2.22 10.31
N PHE A 120 -14.77 1.21 9.55
CA PHE A 120 -13.45 0.60 9.71
C PHE A 120 -12.34 1.58 9.34
N TYR A 121 -12.61 2.53 8.44
CA TYR A 121 -11.60 3.47 7.96
C TYR A 121 -11.83 4.87 8.54
N PRO A 122 -10.78 5.51 9.07
CA PRO A 122 -10.89 6.91 9.53
C PRO A 122 -11.33 7.84 8.41
N HIS A 123 -12.08 8.87 8.76
CA HIS A 123 -12.64 9.84 7.80
C HIS A 123 -11.55 10.59 7.01
N GLN A 124 -10.36 10.74 7.58
CA GLN A 124 -9.26 11.46 6.94
C GLN A 124 -8.60 10.65 5.83
N TRP A 125 -8.84 9.35 5.78
CA TRP A 125 -8.26 8.49 4.75
C TRP A 125 -9.07 8.59 3.46
N THR A 126 -8.41 8.36 2.32
CA THR A 126 -9.02 8.51 0.99
C THR A 126 -9.36 7.17 0.39
N MET A 127 -10.63 7.00 0.01
CA MET A 127 -11.09 5.78 -0.67
C MET A 127 -10.89 5.91 -2.18
N ILE A 128 -10.33 4.87 -2.78
CA ILE A 128 -10.22 4.71 -4.24
C ILE A 128 -10.90 3.39 -4.63
N VAL A 129 -11.78 3.47 -5.59
CA VAL A 129 -12.50 2.29 -6.07
C VAL A 129 -11.73 1.59 -7.18
#